data_31ddfa5a65f73766d165e39104350303
#
_entry.id   31ddfa5a65f73766d165e39104350303
#
_cell.length_a   1.000
_cell.length_b   1.000
_cell.length_c   1.000
_cell.angle_alpha   90.00
_cell.angle_beta   90.00
_cell.angle_gamma   90.00
#
_symmetry.space_group_name_H-M   'P 1'
#
loop_
_entity.id
_entity.type
_entity.pdbx_description
1 polymer ?
#
loop_
_entity_poly.entity_id
_entity_poly.type
_entity_poly.pdbx_seq_one_letter_code
_entity_poly.pdbx_strand_id
1 'polypeptide(L)'
;SQFLLLRECIAGQAKENRWLILPIGIPMAILQVLYCPYPEESFYWYNGSVNYTFVYSLSLVLLTLYLEIALRETGKAKRVVLTVLACLLAILVGGNNFSTSVSTMCLLICLQILFLICRKDAFRRTWIVTLLETLSVLMCVTSPLTATRLNGNFGGSTANSPLMAIWLSLERTFLNIISWTNLKVLLLLVLLIPFFWKAVRKMSYEFHFPGLFTALTFGVYASQATATIYVDGTMGGGRQGAILWYFYVLWMVANVLYWCGWIAKRVLKAEKSEKADLLAQKYLLRYFAVTGALLAAVVLFGNVQSTTSYRAYRMWRNGWAQAYGAGWEERITVLKDD
;
A
#
# COMPACT_ATOMS: atom_id res chain seq x y z
N SER A 1 -8.37 2.06 6.47
CA SER A 1 -7.15 1.32 6.86
C SER A 1 -5.91 2.20 6.81
N GLN A 2 -5.57 2.86 5.69
CA GLN A 2 -4.35 3.68 5.56
C GLN A 2 -4.27 4.85 6.56
N PHE A 3 -5.39 5.48 6.93
CA PHE A 3 -5.42 6.53 7.96
C PHE A 3 -5.06 5.98 9.35
N LEU A 4 -5.42 4.73 9.64
CA LEU A 4 -5.02 4.05 10.88
C LEU A 4 -3.51 3.81 10.90
N LEU A 5 -2.96 3.33 9.78
CA LEU A 5 -1.52 3.12 9.65
C LEU A 5 -0.74 4.44 9.76
N LEU A 6 -1.18 5.49 9.06
CA LEU A 6 -0.58 6.83 9.18
C LEU A 6 -0.65 7.36 10.61
N ARG A 7 -1.78 7.15 11.30
CA ARG A 7 -1.91 7.53 12.72
C ARG A 7 -0.88 6.81 13.57
N GLU A 8 -0.65 5.53 13.35
CA GLU A 8 0.33 4.75 14.11
C GLU A 8 1.76 5.17 13.80
N CYS A 9 2.09 5.33 12.53
CA CYS A 9 3.45 5.69 12.11
C CYS A 9 3.81 7.15 12.46
N ILE A 10 2.88 8.10 12.31
CA ILE A 10 3.14 9.54 12.43
C ILE A 10 2.77 10.07 13.83
N ALA A 11 1.52 9.86 14.24
CA ALA A 11 1.01 10.38 15.51
C ALA A 11 1.32 9.44 16.69
N GLY A 12 1.61 8.17 16.44
CA GLY A 12 2.09 7.22 17.42
C GLY A 12 3.44 7.62 18.03
N GLN A 13 4.29 8.24 17.22
CA GLN A 13 5.60 8.77 17.62
C GLN A 13 5.52 10.18 18.23
N ALA A 14 4.54 11.00 17.83
CA ALA A 14 4.31 12.35 18.38
C ALA A 14 2.83 12.72 18.27
N LYS A 15 2.13 12.80 19.40
CA LYS A 15 0.68 13.08 19.47
C LYS A 15 0.29 14.38 18.75
N GLU A 16 1.18 15.37 18.75
CA GLU A 16 1.02 16.67 18.10
C GLU A 16 0.91 16.55 16.57
N ASN A 17 1.36 15.44 15.99
CA ASN A 17 1.31 15.19 14.55
C ASN A 17 -0.06 14.67 14.05
N ARG A 18 -1.06 14.52 14.92
CA ARG A 18 -2.39 13.98 14.53
C ARG A 18 -3.04 14.72 13.39
N TRP A 19 -2.90 16.03 13.33
CA TRP A 19 -3.48 16.84 12.27
C TRP A 19 -2.86 16.57 10.88
N LEU A 20 -1.62 15.99 10.83
CA LEU A 20 -0.94 15.64 9.58
C LEU A 20 -1.53 14.41 8.88
N ILE A 21 -2.33 13.62 9.60
CA ILE A 21 -2.92 12.38 9.05
C ILE A 21 -3.82 12.69 7.86
N LEU A 22 -4.66 13.73 7.94
CA LEU A 22 -5.58 14.10 6.87
C LEU A 22 -4.86 14.68 5.64
N PRO A 23 -3.99 15.72 5.78
CA PRO A 23 -3.31 16.28 4.61
C PRO A 23 -2.33 15.32 3.93
N ILE A 24 -1.90 14.25 4.58
CA ILE A 24 -1.11 13.18 3.94
C ILE A 24 -2.03 12.09 3.39
N GLY A 25 -2.99 11.64 4.17
CA GLY A 25 -3.82 10.48 3.82
C GLY A 25 -4.85 10.75 2.73
N ILE A 26 -5.42 11.96 2.65
CA ILE A 26 -6.41 12.32 1.61
C ILE A 26 -5.76 12.32 0.21
N PRO A 27 -4.62 12.99 -0.04
CA PRO A 27 -3.97 12.93 -1.35
C PRO A 27 -3.54 11.50 -1.75
N MET A 28 -3.09 10.68 -0.80
CA MET A 28 -2.82 9.26 -1.06
C MET A 28 -4.08 8.53 -1.52
N ALA A 29 -5.20 8.70 -0.81
CA ALA A 29 -6.47 8.05 -1.16
C ALA A 29 -6.98 8.53 -2.53
N ILE A 30 -6.90 9.82 -2.80
CA ILE A 30 -7.25 10.40 -4.09
C ILE A 30 -6.41 9.78 -5.21
N LEU A 31 -5.09 9.69 -5.02
CA LEU A 31 -4.21 9.08 -6.01
C LEU A 31 -4.53 7.60 -6.24
N GLN A 32 -4.77 6.84 -5.17
CA GLN A 32 -5.12 5.42 -5.26
C GLN A 32 -6.44 5.18 -5.98
N VAL A 33 -7.46 6.02 -5.74
CA VAL A 33 -8.80 5.83 -6.32
C VAL A 33 -8.92 6.44 -7.72
N LEU A 34 -8.49 7.71 -7.92
CA LEU A 34 -8.69 8.40 -9.20
C LEU A 34 -7.81 7.87 -10.32
N TYR A 35 -6.63 7.37 -10.00
CA TYR A 35 -5.67 6.86 -10.98
C TYR A 35 -5.46 5.36 -10.88
N CYS A 36 -6.39 4.63 -10.25
CA CYS A 36 -6.39 3.18 -10.25
C CYS A 36 -6.38 2.66 -11.69
N PRO A 37 -5.42 1.79 -12.08
CA PRO A 37 -5.33 1.30 -13.47
C PRO A 37 -6.55 0.46 -13.88
N TYR A 38 -7.17 -0.25 -12.93
CA TYR A 38 -8.28 -1.18 -13.17
C TYR A 38 -9.40 -0.98 -12.13
N PRO A 39 -10.09 0.19 -12.15
CA PRO A 39 -11.10 0.50 -11.13
C PRO A 39 -12.32 -0.41 -11.21
N GLU A 40 -12.64 -0.90 -12.40
CA GLU A 40 -13.77 -1.80 -12.67
C GLU A 40 -13.63 -3.09 -11.85
N GLU A 41 -12.46 -3.69 -11.88
CA GLU A 41 -12.18 -4.94 -11.16
C GLU A 41 -11.88 -4.72 -9.67
N SER A 42 -11.51 -3.51 -9.27
CA SER A 42 -11.10 -3.20 -7.90
C SER A 42 -12.23 -2.72 -7.02
N PHE A 43 -13.18 -1.97 -7.58
CA PHE A 43 -14.23 -1.31 -6.81
C PHE A 43 -15.63 -1.78 -7.19
N TYR A 44 -15.87 -2.10 -8.47
CA TYR A 44 -17.21 -2.38 -8.96
C TYR A 44 -17.50 -3.86 -9.12
N TRP A 45 -16.49 -4.70 -9.33
CA TRP A 45 -16.67 -6.14 -9.34
C TRP A 45 -16.53 -6.71 -7.94
N TYR A 46 -17.63 -7.28 -7.42
CA TYR A 46 -17.70 -7.78 -6.03
C TYR A 46 -16.56 -8.71 -5.64
N ASN A 47 -16.28 -9.75 -6.43
CA ASN A 47 -15.19 -10.68 -6.13
C ASN A 47 -13.81 -10.02 -6.17
N GLY A 48 -13.60 -9.06 -7.07
CA GLY A 48 -12.37 -8.28 -7.14
C GLY A 48 -12.20 -7.37 -5.91
N SER A 49 -13.25 -6.65 -5.53
CA SER A 49 -13.18 -5.74 -4.37
C SER A 49 -13.00 -6.50 -3.06
N VAL A 50 -13.71 -7.62 -2.84
CA VAL A 50 -13.62 -8.39 -1.59
C VAL A 50 -12.29 -9.12 -1.46
N ASN A 51 -11.84 -9.81 -2.52
CA ASN A 51 -10.63 -10.63 -2.43
C ASN A 51 -9.32 -9.85 -2.62
N TYR A 52 -9.38 -8.62 -3.16
CA TYR A 52 -8.18 -7.83 -3.41
C TYR A 52 -8.17 -6.51 -2.64
N THR A 53 -9.07 -5.57 -2.93
CA THR A 53 -9.07 -4.24 -2.31
C THR A 53 -9.38 -4.29 -0.81
N PHE A 54 -10.33 -5.12 -0.40
CA PHE A 54 -10.66 -5.30 1.01
C PHE A 54 -9.52 -6.00 1.77
N VAL A 55 -8.93 -7.05 1.19
CA VAL A 55 -7.80 -7.76 1.80
C VAL A 55 -6.56 -6.85 1.91
N TYR A 56 -6.27 -6.02 0.91
CA TYR A 56 -5.29 -4.95 1.05
C TYR A 56 -5.60 -4.04 2.26
N SER A 57 -6.86 -3.66 2.44
CA SER A 57 -7.26 -2.86 3.59
C SER A 57 -7.06 -3.59 4.91
N LEU A 58 -7.34 -4.89 4.97
CA LEU A 58 -7.10 -5.74 6.15
C LEU A 58 -5.61 -5.87 6.44
N SER A 59 -4.75 -6.01 5.43
CA SER A 59 -3.30 -6.07 5.63
C SER A 59 -2.74 -4.79 6.26
N LEU A 60 -3.27 -3.61 5.90
CA LEU A 60 -2.90 -2.35 6.55
C LEU A 60 -3.40 -2.25 7.99
N VAL A 61 -4.58 -2.82 8.31
CA VAL A 61 -5.08 -2.92 9.69
C VAL A 61 -4.20 -3.87 10.49
N LEU A 62 -3.86 -5.04 9.94
CA LEU A 62 -2.93 -5.99 10.53
C LEU A 62 -1.59 -5.33 10.86
N LEU A 63 -1.00 -4.61 9.91
CA LEU A 63 0.25 -3.87 10.11
C LEU A 63 0.12 -2.81 11.22
N THR A 64 -1.02 -2.11 11.27
CA THR A 64 -1.29 -1.12 12.33
C THR A 64 -1.31 -1.77 13.71
N LEU A 65 -2.06 -2.87 13.88
CA LEU A 65 -2.11 -3.61 15.15
C LEU A 65 -0.74 -4.18 15.51
N TYR A 66 -0.03 -4.72 14.55
CA TYR A 66 1.32 -5.26 14.72
C TYR A 66 2.28 -4.21 15.27
N LEU A 67 2.29 -3.00 14.68
CA LEU A 67 3.11 -1.88 15.14
C LEU A 67 2.65 -1.37 16.51
N GLU A 68 1.34 -1.30 16.80
CA GLU A 68 0.82 -0.91 18.10
C GLU A 68 1.27 -1.89 19.20
N ILE A 69 1.19 -3.20 18.95
CA ILE A 69 1.65 -4.27 19.87
C ILE A 69 3.18 -4.16 20.10
N ALA A 70 3.93 -3.93 19.02
CA ALA A 70 5.38 -3.88 19.05
C ALA A 70 5.94 -2.64 19.79
N LEU A 71 5.35 -1.47 19.53
CA LEU A 71 5.97 -0.19 19.84
C LEU A 71 5.33 0.54 21.03
N ARG A 72 4.09 0.17 21.40
CA ARG A 72 3.40 0.86 22.50
C ARG A 72 3.38 0.06 23.79
N GLU A 73 3.55 0.77 24.89
CA GLU A 73 3.27 0.23 26.21
C GLU A 73 1.76 0.26 26.46
N THR A 74 1.14 -0.90 26.41
CA THR A 74 -0.30 -1.10 26.67
C THR A 74 -0.51 -2.03 27.85
N GLY A 75 -1.61 -1.86 28.59
CA GLY A 75 -1.99 -2.78 29.68
C GLY A 75 -2.16 -4.22 29.15
N LYS A 76 -1.92 -5.20 30.03
CA LYS A 76 -1.93 -6.64 29.66
C LYS A 76 -3.21 -7.05 28.93
N ALA A 77 -4.39 -6.69 29.46
CA ALA A 77 -5.69 -7.04 28.85
C ALA A 77 -5.83 -6.46 27.43
N LYS A 78 -5.53 -5.19 27.24
CA LYS A 78 -5.57 -4.56 25.89
C LYS A 78 -4.60 -5.25 24.94
N ARG A 79 -3.40 -5.58 25.39
CA ARG A 79 -2.40 -6.27 24.55
C ARG A 79 -2.90 -7.64 24.08
N VAL A 80 -3.50 -8.42 24.97
CA VAL A 80 -4.08 -9.73 24.62
C VAL A 80 -5.16 -9.56 23.55
N VAL A 81 -6.09 -8.62 23.70
CA VAL A 81 -7.14 -8.36 22.71
C VAL A 81 -6.54 -7.97 21.35
N LEU A 82 -5.57 -7.04 21.34
CA LEU A 82 -4.90 -6.63 20.10
C LEU A 82 -4.17 -7.80 19.43
N THR A 83 -3.51 -8.66 20.23
CA THR A 83 -2.80 -9.84 19.70
C THR A 83 -3.77 -10.84 19.10
N VAL A 84 -4.88 -11.13 19.76
CA VAL A 84 -5.92 -12.05 19.24
C VAL A 84 -6.48 -11.50 17.91
N LEU A 85 -6.84 -10.22 17.87
CA LEU A 85 -7.32 -9.59 16.63
C LEU A 85 -6.26 -9.64 15.51
N ALA A 86 -5.00 -9.37 15.83
CA ALA A 86 -3.90 -9.45 14.85
C ALA A 86 -3.68 -10.89 14.35
N CYS A 87 -3.79 -11.89 15.21
CA CYS A 87 -3.70 -13.30 14.83
C CYS A 87 -4.84 -13.73 13.89
N LEU A 88 -6.08 -13.31 14.19
CA LEU A 88 -7.22 -13.57 13.30
C LEU A 88 -7.04 -12.91 11.93
N LEU A 89 -6.60 -11.66 11.91
CA LEU A 89 -6.30 -10.95 10.66
C LEU A 89 -5.14 -11.59 9.89
N ALA A 90 -4.10 -12.06 10.56
CA ALA A 90 -2.97 -12.76 9.94
C ALA A 90 -3.43 -14.03 9.22
N ILE A 91 -4.31 -14.83 9.84
CA ILE A 91 -4.88 -16.01 9.19
C ILE A 91 -5.71 -15.61 7.96
N LEU A 92 -6.56 -14.59 8.08
CA LEU A 92 -7.42 -14.14 6.98
C LEU A 92 -6.60 -13.55 5.81
N VAL A 93 -5.59 -12.73 6.08
CA VAL A 93 -4.76 -12.10 5.04
C VAL A 93 -3.86 -13.14 4.39
N GLY A 94 -3.18 -13.99 5.17
CA GLY A 94 -2.27 -15.02 4.67
C GLY A 94 -2.96 -16.08 3.83
N GLY A 95 -4.23 -16.42 4.14
CA GLY A 95 -5.04 -17.40 3.40
C GLY A 95 -5.79 -16.85 2.17
N ASN A 96 -5.57 -15.60 1.79
CA ASN A 96 -6.31 -14.96 0.69
C ASN A 96 -5.49 -14.87 -0.62
N ASN A 97 -5.49 -13.73 -1.31
CA ASN A 97 -4.78 -13.58 -2.57
C ASN A 97 -3.26 -13.51 -2.37
N PHE A 98 -2.51 -14.21 -3.21
CA PHE A 98 -1.06 -14.33 -3.08
C PHE A 98 -0.31 -13.00 -3.13
N SER A 99 -0.77 -12.02 -3.91
CA SER A 99 -0.09 -10.72 -4.04
C SER A 99 -0.02 -9.99 -2.69
N THR A 100 -1.15 -9.89 -1.98
CA THR A 100 -1.20 -9.25 -0.66
C THR A 100 -0.58 -10.11 0.42
N SER A 101 -0.88 -11.42 0.42
CA SER A 101 -0.40 -12.36 1.45
C SER A 101 1.12 -12.45 1.48
N VAL A 102 1.76 -12.69 0.32
CA VAL A 102 3.22 -12.84 0.23
C VAL A 102 3.93 -11.53 0.61
N SER A 103 3.43 -10.37 0.16
CA SER A 103 4.04 -9.10 0.53
C SER A 103 3.87 -8.77 2.01
N THR A 104 2.71 -9.10 2.60
CA THR A 104 2.47 -8.93 4.04
C THR A 104 3.38 -9.84 4.84
N MET A 105 3.48 -11.12 4.49
CA MET A 105 4.40 -12.09 5.10
C MET A 105 5.85 -11.58 5.04
N CYS A 106 6.34 -11.18 3.87
CA CYS A 106 7.69 -10.65 3.71
C CYS A 106 7.94 -9.42 4.59
N LEU A 107 6.97 -8.50 4.65
CA LEU A 107 7.06 -7.30 5.50
C LEU A 107 7.13 -7.67 6.97
N LEU A 108 6.25 -8.56 7.45
CA LEU A 108 6.24 -8.99 8.86
C LEU A 108 7.52 -9.74 9.23
N ILE A 109 8.06 -10.59 8.35
CA ILE A 109 9.35 -11.25 8.55
C ILE A 109 10.50 -10.24 8.64
N CYS A 110 10.55 -9.26 7.72
CA CYS A 110 11.55 -8.20 7.77
C CYS A 110 11.48 -7.40 9.09
N LEU A 111 10.27 -7.03 9.54
CA LEU A 111 10.06 -6.35 10.81
C LEU A 111 10.45 -7.25 12.00
N GLN A 112 10.16 -8.53 11.94
CA GLN A 112 10.49 -9.50 12.98
C GLN A 112 12.01 -9.64 13.13
N ILE A 113 12.75 -9.73 12.02
CA ILE A 113 14.22 -9.75 12.02
C ILE A 113 14.76 -8.44 12.61
N LEU A 114 14.21 -7.29 12.20
CA LEU A 114 14.60 -6.00 12.75
C LEU A 114 14.35 -5.92 14.26
N PHE A 115 13.22 -6.41 14.74
CA PHE A 115 12.91 -6.44 16.17
C PHE A 115 13.81 -7.41 16.94
N LEU A 116 14.16 -8.55 16.35
CA LEU A 116 15.11 -9.49 16.96
C LEU A 116 16.48 -8.82 17.21
N ILE A 117 16.92 -7.98 16.25
CA ILE A 117 18.22 -7.30 16.34
C ILE A 117 18.14 -6.08 17.29
N CYS A 118 17.10 -5.25 17.13
CA CYS A 118 17.05 -3.93 17.77
C CYS A 118 16.15 -3.85 19.00
N ARG A 119 15.11 -4.70 19.13
CA ARG A 119 14.07 -4.60 20.15
C ARG A 119 13.49 -5.96 20.54
N LYS A 120 14.22 -6.73 21.33
CA LYS A 120 13.83 -8.10 21.74
C LYS A 120 12.42 -8.20 22.37
N ASP A 121 11.95 -7.17 23.06
CA ASP A 121 10.59 -7.17 23.63
C ASP A 121 9.51 -7.05 22.54
N ALA A 122 9.73 -6.22 21.53
CA ALA A 122 8.83 -6.15 20.37
C ALA A 122 8.79 -7.50 19.62
N PHE A 123 9.95 -8.14 19.43
CA PHE A 123 10.03 -9.50 18.85
C PHE A 123 9.15 -10.48 19.63
N ARG A 124 9.30 -10.55 20.98
CA ARG A 124 8.53 -11.46 21.82
C ARG A 124 7.02 -11.19 21.82
N ARG A 125 6.61 -9.95 21.57
CA ARG A 125 5.19 -9.55 21.54
C ARG A 125 4.52 -9.89 20.21
N THR A 126 5.26 -9.97 19.10
CA THR A 126 4.70 -10.05 17.74
C THR A 126 4.99 -11.33 16.98
N TRP A 127 5.92 -12.19 17.46
CA TRP A 127 6.36 -13.38 16.73
C TRP A 127 5.21 -14.34 16.35
N ILE A 128 4.21 -14.49 17.23
CA ILE A 128 3.05 -15.37 16.99
C ILE A 128 2.22 -14.89 15.77
N VAL A 129 2.07 -13.59 15.61
CA VAL A 129 1.34 -13.01 14.48
C VAL A 129 2.09 -13.28 13.17
N THR A 130 3.41 -13.09 13.16
CA THR A 130 4.26 -13.40 11.99
C THR A 130 4.24 -14.88 11.67
N LEU A 131 4.28 -15.75 12.69
CA LEU A 131 4.21 -17.19 12.50
C LEU A 131 2.88 -17.61 11.86
N LEU A 132 1.75 -17.12 12.38
CA LEU A 132 0.43 -17.46 11.85
C LEU A 132 0.22 -16.95 10.43
N GLU A 133 0.66 -15.74 10.10
CA GLU A 133 0.64 -15.23 8.72
C GLU A 133 1.45 -16.15 7.79
N THR A 134 2.67 -16.51 8.19
CA THR A 134 3.56 -17.38 7.41
C THR A 134 2.95 -18.77 7.21
N LEU A 135 2.42 -19.38 8.27
CA LEU A 135 1.76 -20.68 8.18
C LEU A 135 0.53 -20.62 7.29
N SER A 136 -0.27 -19.56 7.37
CA SER A 136 -1.46 -19.38 6.55
C SER A 136 -1.10 -19.26 5.06
N VAL A 137 -0.06 -18.50 4.72
CA VAL A 137 0.46 -18.42 3.34
C VAL A 137 0.94 -19.80 2.86
N LEU A 138 1.71 -20.52 3.69
CA LEU A 138 2.20 -21.86 3.33
C LEU A 138 1.05 -22.84 3.11
N MET A 139 0.03 -22.83 3.97
CA MET A 139 -1.17 -23.65 3.79
C MET A 139 -1.91 -23.31 2.50
N CYS A 140 -2.00 -22.03 2.14
CA CYS A 140 -2.62 -21.58 0.90
C CYS A 140 -1.84 -22.06 -0.33
N VAL A 141 -0.50 -21.96 -0.31
CA VAL A 141 0.38 -22.41 -1.42
C VAL A 141 0.30 -23.93 -1.61
N THR A 142 0.27 -24.70 -0.52
CA THR A 142 0.24 -26.18 -0.55
C THR A 142 -1.17 -26.75 -0.68
N SER A 143 -2.18 -25.92 -0.75
CA SER A 143 -3.59 -26.35 -0.77
C SER A 143 -3.93 -27.13 -2.06
N PRO A 144 -4.75 -28.20 -1.97
CA PRO A 144 -5.23 -28.93 -3.15
C PRO A 144 -5.95 -28.05 -4.18
N LEU A 145 -6.64 -26.99 -3.72
CA LEU A 145 -7.29 -26.01 -4.62
C LEU A 145 -6.29 -25.25 -5.46
N THR A 146 -5.12 -24.89 -4.91
CA THR A 146 -4.04 -24.25 -5.66
C THR A 146 -3.48 -25.19 -6.71
N ALA A 147 -3.26 -26.46 -6.36
CA ALA A 147 -2.84 -27.49 -7.32
C ALA A 147 -3.89 -27.72 -8.43
N THR A 148 -5.18 -27.78 -8.09
CA THR A 148 -6.26 -27.92 -9.06
C THR A 148 -6.32 -26.72 -10.03
N ARG A 149 -6.15 -25.49 -9.53
CA ARG A 149 -6.08 -24.29 -10.37
C ARG A 149 -4.87 -24.30 -11.28
N LEU A 150 -3.71 -24.73 -10.79
CA LEU A 150 -2.50 -24.86 -11.62
C LEU A 150 -2.71 -25.86 -12.75
N ASN A 151 -3.29 -27.02 -12.45
CA ASN A 151 -3.58 -28.05 -13.45
C ASN A 151 -4.65 -27.63 -14.46
N GLY A 152 -5.74 -27.02 -13.99
CA GLY A 152 -6.87 -26.62 -14.84
C GLY A 152 -6.59 -25.41 -15.72
N ASN A 153 -5.96 -24.37 -15.17
CA ASN A 153 -5.76 -23.10 -15.90
C ASN A 153 -4.42 -23.01 -16.60
N PHE A 154 -3.40 -23.76 -16.16
CA PHE A 154 -2.03 -23.65 -16.65
C PHE A 154 -1.43 -25.00 -17.10
N GLY A 155 -2.26 -26.04 -17.24
CA GLY A 155 -1.81 -27.36 -17.73
C GLY A 155 -0.81 -28.05 -16.81
N GLY A 156 -0.78 -27.71 -15.51
CA GLY A 156 0.13 -28.29 -14.52
C GLY A 156 1.58 -27.80 -14.58
N SER A 157 1.88 -26.86 -15.48
CA SER A 157 3.21 -26.28 -15.63
C SER A 157 3.25 -24.82 -15.13
N THR A 158 4.41 -24.39 -14.66
CA THR A 158 4.69 -23.00 -14.29
C THR A 158 5.49 -22.32 -15.39
N ALA A 159 5.24 -21.03 -15.61
CA ALA A 159 5.92 -20.26 -16.66
C ALA A 159 7.41 -20.04 -16.36
N ASN A 160 7.77 -19.95 -15.08
CA ASN A 160 9.14 -19.68 -14.65
C ASN A 160 9.57 -20.57 -13.48
N SER A 161 10.88 -20.77 -13.31
CA SER A 161 11.41 -21.31 -12.06
C SER A 161 11.26 -20.32 -10.90
N PRO A 162 11.25 -20.77 -9.63
CA PRO A 162 11.10 -19.88 -8.48
C PRO A 162 12.15 -18.74 -8.44
N LEU A 163 13.42 -19.04 -8.70
CA LEU A 163 14.48 -18.03 -8.72
C LEU A 163 14.31 -17.04 -9.87
N MET A 164 13.90 -17.51 -11.06
CA MET A 164 13.61 -16.63 -12.19
C MET A 164 12.40 -15.75 -11.93
N ALA A 165 11.37 -16.27 -11.27
CA ALA A 165 10.21 -15.49 -10.88
C ALA A 165 10.56 -14.36 -9.88
N ILE A 166 11.44 -14.62 -8.92
CA ILE A 166 11.95 -13.59 -8.01
C ILE A 166 12.73 -12.52 -8.77
N TRP A 167 13.64 -12.91 -9.65
CA TRP A 167 14.41 -11.96 -10.46
C TRP A 167 13.51 -11.10 -11.34
N LEU A 168 12.63 -11.71 -12.09
CA LEU A 168 11.67 -11.00 -12.96
C LEU A 168 10.71 -10.12 -12.17
N SER A 169 10.34 -10.49 -10.94
CA SER A 169 9.51 -9.63 -10.09
C SER A 169 10.23 -8.34 -9.68
N LEU A 170 11.52 -8.41 -9.37
CA LEU A 170 12.34 -7.23 -9.09
C LEU A 170 12.48 -6.34 -10.34
N GLU A 171 12.86 -6.93 -11.47
CA GLU A 171 13.04 -6.20 -12.73
C GLU A 171 11.76 -5.50 -13.18
N ARG A 172 10.67 -6.24 -13.30
CA ARG A 172 9.39 -5.71 -13.79
C ARG A 172 8.76 -4.71 -12.84
N THR A 173 8.91 -4.91 -11.52
CA THR A 173 8.46 -3.93 -10.53
C THR A 173 9.25 -2.63 -10.65
N PHE A 174 10.56 -2.69 -10.89
CA PHE A 174 11.37 -1.50 -11.15
C PHE A 174 10.90 -0.75 -12.40
N LEU A 175 10.64 -1.45 -13.50
CA LEU A 175 10.10 -0.86 -14.73
C LEU A 175 8.70 -0.25 -14.50
N ASN A 176 7.85 -0.91 -13.70
CA ASN A 176 6.54 -0.37 -13.32
C ASN A 176 6.66 0.92 -12.51
N ILE A 177 7.59 0.99 -11.57
CA ILE A 177 7.83 2.23 -10.80
C ILE A 177 8.18 3.37 -11.76
N ILE A 178 9.09 3.16 -12.72
CA ILE A 178 9.45 4.17 -13.71
C ILE A 178 8.23 4.59 -14.54
N SER A 179 7.45 3.63 -15.03
CA SER A 179 6.25 3.87 -15.84
C SER A 179 5.17 4.66 -15.09
N TRP A 180 4.97 4.36 -13.80
CA TRP A 180 3.94 4.99 -12.98
C TRP A 180 4.38 6.31 -12.34
N THR A 181 5.70 6.54 -12.23
CA THR A 181 6.24 7.79 -11.69
C THR A 181 6.19 8.89 -12.75
N ASN A 182 5.01 9.43 -12.94
CA ASN A 182 4.75 10.55 -13.85
C ASN A 182 4.73 11.88 -13.11
N LEU A 183 4.64 12.98 -13.88
CA LEU A 183 4.67 14.33 -13.34
C LEU A 183 3.59 14.59 -12.27
N LYS A 184 2.40 13.96 -12.39
CA LYS A 184 1.30 14.10 -11.40
C LYS A 184 1.70 13.51 -10.05
N VAL A 185 2.29 12.31 -10.06
CA VAL A 185 2.77 11.64 -8.84
C VAL A 185 3.91 12.46 -8.22
N LEU A 186 4.86 12.92 -9.02
CA LEU A 186 5.98 13.74 -8.54
C LEU A 186 5.51 15.05 -7.91
N LEU A 187 4.61 15.79 -8.57
CA LEU A 187 4.06 17.04 -8.02
C LEU A 187 3.26 16.80 -6.72
N LEU A 188 2.52 15.70 -6.64
CA LEU A 188 1.82 15.35 -5.42
C LEU A 188 2.81 15.06 -4.28
N LEU A 189 3.86 14.28 -4.54
CA LEU A 189 4.89 14.00 -3.53
C LEU A 189 5.61 15.28 -3.10
N VAL A 190 5.96 16.16 -4.06
CA VAL A 190 6.53 17.48 -3.76
C VAL A 190 5.58 18.29 -2.87
N LEU A 191 4.29 18.33 -3.19
CA LEU A 191 3.27 19.01 -2.37
C LEU A 191 3.22 18.46 -0.92
N LEU A 192 3.51 17.19 -0.72
CA LEU A 192 3.50 16.55 0.60
C LEU A 192 4.80 16.76 1.41
N ILE A 193 5.91 17.18 0.81
CA ILE A 193 7.21 17.35 1.49
C ILE A 193 7.10 18.21 2.77
N PRO A 194 6.43 19.37 2.81
CA PRO A 194 6.35 20.17 4.03
C PRO A 194 5.64 19.46 5.18
N PHE A 195 4.62 18.63 4.87
CA PHE A 195 3.92 17.84 5.88
C PHE A 195 4.81 16.72 6.41
N PHE A 196 5.55 16.03 5.52
CA PHE A 196 6.53 15.02 5.93
C PHE A 196 7.64 15.64 6.78
N TRP A 197 8.19 16.77 6.34
CA TRP A 197 9.21 17.50 7.08
C TRP A 197 8.76 17.83 8.51
N LYS A 198 7.55 18.37 8.66
CA LYS A 198 6.98 18.70 9.97
C LYS A 198 6.74 17.44 10.81
N ALA A 199 6.30 16.34 10.20
CA ALA A 199 6.09 15.06 10.90
C ALA A 199 7.39 14.51 11.45
N VAL A 200 8.43 14.38 10.63
CA VAL A 200 9.67 13.69 11.00
C VAL A 200 10.50 14.45 12.04
N ARG A 201 10.43 15.77 12.05
CA ARG A 201 11.15 16.59 13.06
C ARG A 201 10.71 16.31 14.49
N LYS A 202 9.43 15.94 14.69
CA LYS A 202 8.85 15.65 16.00
C LYS A 202 8.91 14.17 16.38
N MET A 203 9.31 13.30 15.47
CA MET A 203 9.47 11.87 15.74
C MET A 203 10.76 11.62 16.53
N SER A 204 10.74 10.66 17.46
CA SER A 204 11.92 10.20 18.18
C SER A 204 12.85 9.31 17.35
N TYR A 205 12.37 8.78 16.23
CA TYR A 205 13.11 7.88 15.36
C TYR A 205 14.16 8.59 14.52
N GLU A 206 15.36 8.01 14.42
CA GLU A 206 16.56 8.63 13.85
C GLU A 206 16.79 8.41 12.35
N PHE A 207 15.93 7.66 11.67
CA PHE A 207 15.96 7.39 10.22
C PHE A 207 17.33 6.94 9.69
N HIS A 208 17.90 5.88 10.30
CA HIS A 208 19.18 5.32 9.86
C HIS A 208 19.05 4.60 8.50
N PHE A 209 20.13 4.61 7.71
CA PHE A 209 20.28 3.80 6.48
C PHE A 209 19.11 3.90 5.50
N PRO A 210 18.79 5.10 4.94
CA PRO A 210 17.64 5.25 4.05
C PRO A 210 17.73 4.40 2.77
N GLY A 211 18.93 4.17 2.25
CA GLY A 211 19.14 3.27 1.11
C GLY A 211 18.75 1.82 1.42
N LEU A 212 19.10 1.31 2.61
CA LEU A 212 18.69 -0.03 3.05
C LEU A 212 17.18 -0.11 3.24
N PHE A 213 16.55 0.92 3.83
CA PHE A 213 15.10 1.00 3.95
C PHE A 213 14.43 0.92 2.57
N THR A 214 14.92 1.71 1.60
CA THR A 214 14.41 1.69 0.23
C THR A 214 14.58 0.31 -0.42
N ALA A 215 15.73 -0.32 -0.28
CA ALA A 215 15.99 -1.63 -0.87
C ALA A 215 15.09 -2.73 -0.26
N LEU A 216 14.95 -2.77 1.07
CA LEU A 216 14.10 -3.75 1.75
C LEU A 216 12.62 -3.55 1.41
N THR A 217 12.13 -2.31 1.46
CA THR A 217 10.73 -2.02 1.11
C THR A 217 10.45 -2.23 -0.38
N PHE A 218 11.43 -2.03 -1.26
CA PHE A 218 11.33 -2.38 -2.68
C PHE A 218 11.20 -3.90 -2.85
N GLY A 219 12.02 -4.71 -2.16
CA GLY A 219 11.90 -6.16 -2.18
C GLY A 219 10.53 -6.66 -1.71
N VAL A 220 9.99 -6.08 -0.61
CA VAL A 220 8.64 -6.35 -0.13
C VAL A 220 7.59 -5.97 -1.17
N TYR A 221 7.72 -4.81 -1.80
CA TYR A 221 6.80 -4.37 -2.87
C TYR A 221 6.87 -5.31 -4.08
N ALA A 222 8.06 -5.69 -4.52
CA ALA A 222 8.25 -6.58 -5.66
C ALA A 222 7.72 -7.99 -5.42
N SER A 223 7.73 -8.49 -4.18
CA SER A 223 7.26 -9.84 -3.85
C SER A 223 5.79 -10.10 -4.21
N GLN A 224 4.97 -9.05 -4.38
CA GLN A 224 3.57 -9.15 -4.81
C GLN A 224 3.40 -9.79 -6.19
N ALA A 225 4.33 -9.51 -7.11
CA ALA A 225 4.26 -10.01 -8.47
C ALA A 225 4.86 -11.44 -8.61
N THR A 226 5.59 -11.91 -7.59
CA THR A 226 6.36 -13.16 -7.69
C THR A 226 5.47 -14.36 -7.98
N ALA A 227 4.33 -14.48 -7.32
CA ALA A 227 3.43 -15.62 -7.50
C ALA A 227 2.84 -15.66 -8.92
N THR A 228 2.41 -14.53 -9.48
CA THR A 228 1.87 -14.47 -10.85
C THR A 228 2.95 -14.66 -11.90
N ILE A 229 4.13 -14.08 -11.71
CA ILE A 229 5.27 -14.31 -12.62
C ILE A 229 5.71 -15.78 -12.57
N TYR A 230 5.64 -16.42 -11.42
CA TYR A 230 5.94 -17.85 -11.29
C TYR A 230 4.98 -18.70 -12.10
N VAL A 231 3.66 -18.45 -11.98
CA VAL A 231 2.62 -19.30 -12.54
C VAL A 231 2.37 -18.99 -14.03
N ASP A 232 2.14 -17.74 -14.39
CA ASP A 232 1.71 -17.32 -15.74
C ASP A 232 2.72 -16.46 -16.51
N GLY A 233 3.86 -16.14 -15.91
CA GLY A 233 4.91 -15.34 -16.53
C GLY A 233 4.61 -13.85 -16.62
N THR A 234 3.49 -13.36 -16.06
CA THR A 234 3.10 -11.95 -16.11
C THR A 234 3.07 -11.32 -14.72
N MET A 235 3.00 -9.98 -14.63
CA MET A 235 2.78 -9.28 -13.35
C MET A 235 1.33 -9.36 -12.86
N GLY A 236 0.47 -10.01 -13.61
CA GLY A 236 -0.97 -9.98 -13.43
C GLY A 236 -1.59 -8.68 -13.98
N GLY A 237 -2.79 -8.81 -14.53
CA GLY A 237 -3.63 -7.69 -15.00
C GLY A 237 -4.79 -7.42 -14.05
N GLY A 238 -5.65 -6.48 -14.42
CA GLY A 238 -6.91 -6.23 -13.74
C GLY A 238 -6.72 -5.92 -12.24
N ARG A 239 -7.42 -6.68 -11.40
CA ARG A 239 -7.40 -6.53 -9.94
C ARG A 239 -6.02 -6.63 -9.30
N GLN A 240 -5.11 -7.42 -9.85
CA GLN A 240 -3.73 -7.51 -9.35
C GLN A 240 -2.94 -6.23 -9.65
N GLY A 241 -3.10 -5.68 -10.87
CA GLY A 241 -2.51 -4.39 -11.22
C GLY A 241 -2.98 -3.25 -10.31
N ALA A 242 -4.23 -3.31 -9.84
CA ALA A 242 -4.75 -2.34 -8.87
C ALA A 242 -4.08 -2.47 -7.51
N ILE A 243 -3.86 -3.70 -7.01
CA ILE A 243 -3.14 -3.90 -5.73
C ILE A 243 -1.68 -3.43 -5.86
N LEU A 244 -1.01 -3.75 -6.94
CA LEU A 244 0.34 -3.23 -7.21
C LEU A 244 0.37 -1.70 -7.18
N TRP A 245 -0.65 -1.03 -7.73
CA TRP A 245 -0.80 0.42 -7.68
C TRP A 245 -0.98 0.97 -6.25
N TYR A 246 -1.81 0.33 -5.42
CA TYR A 246 -2.02 0.77 -4.05
C TYR A 246 -0.75 0.66 -3.20
N PHE A 247 -0.02 -0.43 -3.34
CA PHE A 247 1.27 -0.61 -2.67
C PHE A 247 2.35 0.32 -3.23
N TYR A 248 2.34 0.62 -4.55
CA TYR A 248 3.22 1.61 -5.14
C TYR A 248 3.06 2.98 -4.48
N VAL A 249 1.83 3.46 -4.34
CA VAL A 249 1.55 4.74 -3.68
C VAL A 249 2.01 4.74 -2.22
N LEU A 250 1.73 3.65 -1.49
CA LEU A 250 2.17 3.49 -0.10
C LEU A 250 3.71 3.46 -0.02
N TRP A 251 4.36 2.71 -0.89
CA TRP A 251 5.82 2.58 -0.96
C TRP A 251 6.49 3.93 -1.26
N MET A 252 5.99 4.68 -2.23
CA MET A 252 6.51 6.00 -2.58
C MET A 252 6.41 6.97 -1.40
N VAL A 253 5.23 7.06 -0.77
CA VAL A 253 5.00 7.93 0.39
C VAL A 253 5.89 7.54 1.57
N ALA A 254 6.01 6.25 1.87
CA ALA A 254 6.86 5.77 2.96
C ALA A 254 8.34 6.11 2.72
N ASN A 255 8.83 5.94 1.48
CA ASN A 255 10.21 6.25 1.14
C ASN A 255 10.49 7.76 1.18
N VAL A 256 9.62 8.60 0.60
CA VAL A 256 9.80 10.07 0.65
C VAL A 256 9.79 10.56 2.10
N LEU A 257 8.88 10.06 2.94
CA LEU A 257 8.85 10.39 4.37
C LEU A 257 10.14 9.96 5.06
N TYR A 258 10.64 8.76 4.78
CA TYR A 258 11.87 8.24 5.40
C TYR A 258 13.10 9.06 4.99
N TRP A 259 13.23 9.39 3.69
CA TRP A 259 14.30 10.25 3.20
C TRP A 259 14.22 11.68 3.76
N CYS A 260 13.02 12.25 3.88
CA CYS A 260 12.82 13.53 4.56
C CYS A 260 13.31 13.46 6.02
N GLY A 261 13.04 12.36 6.72
CA GLY A 261 13.50 12.14 8.10
C GLY A 261 15.02 12.07 8.20
N TRP A 262 15.67 11.32 7.31
CA TRP A 262 17.12 11.23 7.26
C TRP A 262 17.77 12.58 6.95
N ILE A 263 17.28 13.32 5.96
CA ILE A 263 17.77 14.65 5.62
C ILE A 263 17.61 15.61 6.81
N ALA A 264 16.40 15.65 7.40
CA ALA A 264 16.09 16.55 8.52
C ALA A 264 16.99 16.32 9.73
N LYS A 265 17.17 15.04 10.12
CA LYS A 265 17.87 14.71 11.38
C LYS A 265 19.36 14.51 11.21
N ARG A 266 19.80 13.93 10.10
CA ARG A 266 21.19 13.52 9.93
C ARG A 266 22.01 14.51 9.08
N VAL A 267 21.41 15.08 8.03
CA VAL A 267 22.13 16.00 7.15
C VAL A 267 22.05 17.43 7.69
N LEU A 268 20.82 17.91 7.91
CA LEU A 268 20.61 19.32 8.27
C LEU A 268 20.59 19.56 9.79
N LYS A 269 20.47 18.49 10.62
CA LYS A 269 20.36 18.59 12.08
C LYS A 269 19.30 19.64 12.51
N ALA A 270 18.19 19.67 11.79
CA ALA A 270 17.19 20.74 11.80
C ALA A 270 16.36 20.84 13.09
N GLU A 271 16.65 20.02 14.11
CA GLU A 271 15.87 19.99 15.37
C GLU A 271 15.88 21.32 16.14
N LYS A 272 16.85 22.20 15.92
CA LYS A 272 17.10 23.39 16.74
C LYS A 272 17.08 24.73 15.98
N SER A 273 16.67 24.79 14.74
CA SER A 273 16.73 26.06 13.98
C SER A 273 15.37 26.76 13.91
N GLU A 274 15.08 27.64 14.88
CA GLU A 274 13.92 28.56 14.83
C GLU A 274 13.92 29.47 13.58
N LYS A 275 15.10 29.88 13.10
CA LYS A 275 15.22 30.70 11.89
C LYS A 275 14.74 29.96 10.64
N ALA A 276 15.01 28.66 10.54
CA ALA A 276 14.52 27.84 9.43
C ALA A 276 12.98 27.69 9.45
N ASP A 277 12.38 27.64 10.64
CA ASP A 277 10.92 27.56 10.76
C ASP A 277 10.24 28.85 10.35
N LEU A 278 10.77 30.01 10.72
CA LEU A 278 10.25 31.32 10.31
C LEU A 278 10.35 31.53 8.80
N LEU A 279 11.49 31.16 8.18
CA LEU A 279 11.66 31.21 6.73
C LEU A 279 10.71 30.23 6.01
N ALA A 280 10.61 28.99 6.51
CA ALA A 280 9.69 28.00 5.95
C ALA A 280 8.23 28.49 6.02
N GLN A 281 7.81 29.08 7.13
CA GLN A 281 6.45 29.59 7.30
C GLN A 281 6.17 30.80 6.35
N LYS A 282 7.12 31.67 6.13
CA LYS A 282 7.01 32.83 5.22
C LYS A 282 6.76 32.39 3.78
N TYR A 283 7.42 31.33 3.32
CA TYR A 283 7.32 30.88 1.93
C TYR A 283 6.32 29.73 1.72
N LEU A 284 5.79 29.15 2.79
CA LEU A 284 4.93 27.96 2.75
C LEU A 284 3.66 28.18 1.91
N LEU A 285 3.01 29.35 2.06
CA LEU A 285 1.82 29.67 1.29
C LEU A 285 2.12 29.77 -0.21
N ARG A 286 3.24 30.43 -0.56
CA ARG A 286 3.68 30.51 -1.97
C ARG A 286 4.04 29.14 -2.54
N TYR A 287 4.70 28.33 -1.75
CA TYR A 287 5.02 26.94 -2.13
C TYR A 287 3.75 26.14 -2.45
N PHE A 288 2.75 26.16 -1.58
CA PHE A 288 1.49 25.47 -1.83
C PHE A 288 0.70 26.06 -2.99
N ALA A 289 0.70 27.37 -3.16
CA ALA A 289 0.04 28.03 -4.29
C ALA A 289 0.69 27.59 -5.62
N VAL A 290 2.01 27.61 -5.71
CA VAL A 290 2.74 27.22 -6.94
C VAL A 290 2.61 25.72 -7.22
N THR A 291 2.94 24.87 -6.24
CA THR A 291 2.87 23.40 -6.43
C THR A 291 1.45 22.90 -6.64
N GLY A 292 0.47 23.48 -5.93
CA GLY A 292 -0.94 23.18 -6.10
C GLY A 292 -1.48 23.64 -7.45
N ALA A 293 -1.11 24.84 -7.91
CA ALA A 293 -1.48 25.34 -9.24
C ALA A 293 -0.87 24.50 -10.36
N LEU A 294 0.41 24.10 -10.24
CA LEU A 294 1.06 23.21 -11.19
C LEU A 294 0.40 21.83 -11.23
N LEU A 295 0.08 21.26 -10.06
CA LEU A 295 -0.62 19.98 -9.98
C LEU A 295 -2.02 20.08 -10.61
N ALA A 296 -2.78 21.13 -10.29
CA ALA A 296 -4.09 21.40 -10.89
C ALA A 296 -3.99 21.55 -12.40
N ALA A 297 -3.01 22.30 -12.91
CA ALA A 297 -2.77 22.46 -14.35
C ALA A 297 -2.46 21.11 -15.01
N VAL A 298 -1.56 20.31 -14.44
CA VAL A 298 -1.20 18.99 -15.00
C VAL A 298 -2.38 18.02 -14.96
N VAL A 299 -3.25 18.09 -13.94
CA VAL A 299 -4.45 17.26 -13.86
C VAL A 299 -5.50 17.73 -14.87
N LEU A 300 -5.77 19.03 -14.95
CA LEU A 300 -6.82 19.60 -15.81
C LEU A 300 -6.44 19.55 -17.30
N PHE A 301 -5.22 19.93 -17.65
CA PHE A 301 -4.78 20.00 -19.05
C PHE A 301 -4.09 18.74 -19.57
N GLY A 302 -3.53 17.94 -18.65
CA GLY A 302 -2.71 16.80 -19.06
C GLY A 302 -3.46 15.48 -19.19
N ASN A 303 -4.47 15.17 -18.37
CA ASN A 303 -5.06 13.83 -18.41
C ASN A 303 -6.30 13.62 -17.53
N VAL A 304 -7.23 14.56 -17.46
CA VAL A 304 -8.53 14.36 -16.76
C VAL A 304 -9.24 13.12 -17.30
N GLN A 305 -9.11 12.87 -18.61
CA GLN A 305 -9.76 11.74 -19.28
C GLN A 305 -9.31 10.36 -18.77
N SER A 306 -8.14 10.24 -18.17
CA SER A 306 -7.65 8.99 -17.59
C SER A 306 -8.11 8.75 -16.15
N THR A 307 -8.79 9.72 -15.53
CA THR A 307 -9.30 9.54 -14.17
C THR A 307 -10.50 8.61 -14.14
N THR A 308 -10.61 7.81 -13.09
CA THR A 308 -11.75 6.92 -12.85
C THR A 308 -13.09 7.66 -12.90
N SER A 309 -13.16 8.83 -12.25
CA SER A 309 -14.36 9.65 -12.21
C SER A 309 -14.77 10.17 -13.59
N TYR A 310 -13.82 10.64 -14.42
CA TYR A 310 -14.12 11.09 -15.77
C TYR A 310 -14.57 9.94 -16.67
N ARG A 311 -13.93 8.77 -16.59
CA ARG A 311 -14.36 7.59 -17.33
C ARG A 311 -15.78 7.17 -16.96
N ALA A 312 -16.11 7.12 -15.66
CA ALA A 312 -17.44 6.81 -15.18
C ALA A 312 -18.48 7.84 -15.68
N TYR A 313 -18.18 9.16 -15.60
CA TYR A 313 -19.02 10.22 -16.13
C TYR A 313 -19.25 10.08 -17.64
N ARG A 314 -18.20 9.79 -18.41
CA ARG A 314 -18.30 9.56 -19.85
C ARG A 314 -19.16 8.34 -20.21
N MET A 315 -19.01 7.24 -19.48
CA MET A 315 -19.85 6.04 -19.67
C MET A 315 -21.31 6.32 -19.38
N TRP A 316 -21.60 7.09 -18.30
CA TRP A 316 -22.95 7.52 -18.00
C TRP A 316 -23.51 8.47 -19.05
N ARG A 317 -22.76 9.48 -19.48
CA ARG A 317 -23.19 10.46 -20.48
C ARG A 317 -23.46 9.84 -21.87
N ASN A 318 -22.67 8.84 -22.24
CA ASN A 318 -22.79 8.17 -23.54
C ASN A 318 -23.85 7.06 -23.57
N GLY A 319 -24.60 6.85 -22.48
CA GLY A 319 -25.63 5.83 -22.38
C GLY A 319 -25.13 4.40 -22.14
N TRP A 320 -23.82 4.19 -22.03
CA TRP A 320 -23.24 2.87 -21.80
C TRP A 320 -23.64 2.27 -20.44
N ALA A 321 -23.69 3.09 -19.41
CA ALA A 321 -24.08 2.66 -18.06
C ALA A 321 -25.56 2.24 -18.04
N GLN A 322 -26.43 2.97 -18.75
CA GLN A 322 -27.85 2.66 -18.90
C GLN A 322 -28.06 1.38 -19.72
N ALA A 323 -27.37 1.24 -20.84
CA ALA A 323 -27.44 0.04 -21.68
C ALA A 323 -26.97 -1.21 -20.91
N TYR A 324 -25.90 -1.10 -20.11
CA TYR A 324 -25.43 -2.18 -19.25
C TYR A 324 -26.47 -2.56 -18.18
N GLY A 325 -27.10 -1.56 -17.54
CA GLY A 325 -28.18 -1.79 -16.56
C GLY A 325 -29.38 -2.50 -17.18
N ALA A 326 -29.86 -2.05 -18.33
CA ALA A 326 -30.96 -2.70 -19.04
C ALA A 326 -30.66 -4.15 -19.41
N GLY A 327 -29.45 -4.43 -19.95
CA GLY A 327 -29.03 -5.81 -20.25
C GLY A 327 -28.88 -6.69 -19.02
N TRP A 328 -28.62 -6.09 -17.84
CA TRP A 328 -28.58 -6.82 -16.58
C TRP A 328 -29.98 -7.18 -16.08
N GLU A 329 -30.94 -6.26 -16.19
CA GLU A 329 -32.36 -6.49 -15.86
C GLU A 329 -32.97 -7.57 -16.73
N GLU A 330 -32.67 -7.56 -18.04
CA GLU A 330 -33.08 -8.61 -18.98
C GLU A 330 -32.57 -10.00 -18.55
N ARG A 331 -31.29 -10.11 -18.19
CA ARG A 331 -30.70 -11.37 -17.67
C ARG A 331 -31.38 -11.87 -16.40
N ILE A 332 -31.67 -10.95 -15.45
CA ILE A 332 -32.37 -11.29 -14.21
C ILE A 332 -33.79 -11.81 -14.52
N THR A 333 -34.47 -11.25 -15.50
CA THR A 333 -35.82 -11.69 -15.89
C THR A 333 -35.74 -13.11 -16.45
N VAL A 334 -34.81 -13.39 -17.35
CA VAL A 334 -34.62 -14.75 -17.90
C VAL A 334 -34.31 -15.77 -16.81
N LEU A 335 -33.47 -15.43 -15.83
CA LEU A 335 -33.10 -16.32 -14.71
C LEU A 335 -34.24 -16.56 -13.69
N LYS A 336 -35.29 -15.72 -13.71
CA LYS A 336 -36.48 -15.90 -12.84
C LYS A 336 -37.57 -16.72 -13.50
N ASP A 337 -37.54 -16.81 -14.82
CA ASP A 337 -38.52 -17.56 -15.61
C ASP A 337 -38.14 -19.05 -15.79
N ASP A 338 -36.90 -19.43 -15.40
CA ASP A 338 -36.40 -20.81 -15.24
C ASP A 338 -36.55 -21.30 -13.78
#